data_a50a67e51a268d807ea964761b332532
#
_entry.id   a50a67e51a268d807ea964761b332532
#
_cell.length_a   1.000
_cell.length_b   1.000
_cell.length_c   1.000
_cell.angle_alpha   90.00
_cell.angle_beta   90.00
_cell.angle_gamma   90.00
#
_symmetry.space_group_name_H-M   'P 1'
#
loop_
_entity.id
_entity.type
_entity.pdbx_description
1 polymer ?
#
loop_
_entity_poly.entity_id
_entity_poly.type
_entity_poly.pdbx_seq_one_letter_code
_entity_poly.pdbx_strand_id
1 'polypeptide(L)'
;KDFSMVMKRIKKIPEFLNTRRHGKMMPIEKGYCYFQEFIPNDGYDLKVVVIGDKMTFCARNVRKNDFRASGGGDCYYDRSLLTDNVIDSAFRVAKKLNMECIGFDYVVDRATGTGKIIEMCYGFDYQVQFDLGAYVDKDHVWHEGKVSVPDEIIKSIVKKVENES
;
A
#
# COMPACT_ATOMS: atom_id res chain seq x y z
N LYS A 1 23.51 -27.11 -2.62
CA LYS A 1 23.03 -26.04 -1.71
C LYS A 1 24.04 -24.90 -1.74
N ASP A 2 23.60 -23.72 -2.10
CA ASP A 2 24.47 -22.59 -2.43
C ASP A 2 25.10 -22.01 -1.14
N PHE A 3 26.43 -22.18 -1.00
CA PHE A 3 27.23 -21.67 0.12
C PHE A 3 27.08 -20.14 0.29
N SER A 4 26.87 -19.41 -0.80
CA SER A 4 26.60 -17.97 -0.81
C SER A 4 25.33 -17.62 -0.03
N MET A 5 24.27 -18.43 -0.17
CA MET A 5 23.02 -18.23 0.59
C MET A 5 23.19 -18.48 2.10
N VAL A 6 24.02 -19.46 2.47
CA VAL A 6 24.30 -19.76 3.88
C VAL A 6 25.07 -18.59 4.51
N MET A 7 26.09 -18.08 3.82
CA MET A 7 26.87 -16.91 4.30
C MET A 7 26.02 -15.63 4.41
N LYS A 8 25.08 -15.39 3.47
CA LYS A 8 24.12 -14.28 3.58
C LYS A 8 23.22 -14.40 4.82
N ARG A 9 22.79 -15.62 5.16
CA ARG A 9 21.96 -15.85 6.36
C ARG A 9 22.79 -15.66 7.64
N ILE A 10 24.03 -16.14 7.68
CA ILE A 10 24.93 -15.95 8.84
C ILE A 10 25.18 -14.48 9.10
N LYS A 11 25.43 -13.66 8.06
CA LYS A 11 25.61 -12.21 8.18
C LYS A 11 24.39 -11.48 8.75
N LYS A 12 23.19 -12.04 8.61
CA LYS A 12 21.95 -11.48 9.17
C LYS A 12 21.65 -11.91 10.60
N ILE A 13 22.45 -12.81 11.20
CA ILE A 13 22.23 -13.26 12.58
C ILE A 13 22.23 -12.10 13.59
N PRO A 14 23.18 -11.14 13.56
CA PRO A 14 23.17 -10.02 14.49
C PRO A 14 21.91 -9.16 14.37
N GLU A 15 21.47 -8.90 13.14
CA GLU A 15 20.22 -8.17 12.84
C GLU A 15 19.01 -8.91 13.40
N PHE A 16 18.92 -10.21 13.17
CA PHE A 16 17.86 -11.07 13.70
C PHE A 16 17.83 -11.07 15.24
N LEU A 17 18.98 -11.17 15.90
CA LEU A 17 19.08 -11.13 17.35
C LEU A 17 18.64 -9.77 17.90
N ASN A 18 18.98 -8.68 17.22
CA ASN A 18 18.56 -7.34 17.59
C ASN A 18 17.04 -7.17 17.41
N THR A 19 16.48 -7.61 16.31
CA THR A 19 15.01 -7.60 16.05
C THR A 19 14.28 -8.42 17.12
N ARG A 20 14.81 -9.59 17.51
CA ARG A 20 14.24 -10.41 18.57
C ARG A 20 14.30 -9.71 19.94
N ARG A 21 15.32 -8.91 20.19
CA ARG A 21 15.44 -8.12 21.42
C ARG A 21 14.38 -7.01 21.48
N HIS A 22 14.13 -6.32 20.36
CA HIS A 22 13.06 -5.32 20.25
C HIS A 22 11.67 -5.96 20.34
N GLY A 23 11.46 -7.13 19.72
CA GLY A 23 10.19 -7.87 19.82
C GLY A 23 9.83 -8.30 21.24
N LYS A 24 10.81 -8.44 22.15
CA LYS A 24 10.53 -8.70 23.57
C LYS A 24 9.95 -7.50 24.33
N MET A 25 10.08 -6.31 23.78
CA MET A 25 9.51 -5.09 24.37
C MET A 25 8.04 -4.88 23.99
N MET A 26 7.55 -5.62 23.00
CA MET A 26 6.14 -5.58 22.62
C MET A 26 5.34 -6.64 23.39
N PRO A 27 4.11 -6.33 23.81
CA PRO A 27 3.25 -7.32 24.44
C PRO A 27 3.04 -8.50 23.50
N ILE A 28 3.13 -9.71 24.05
CA ILE A 28 2.84 -10.92 23.28
C ILE A 28 1.33 -11.03 23.17
N GLU A 29 0.82 -10.92 21.95
CA GLU A 29 -0.58 -11.20 21.67
C GLU A 29 -0.85 -12.70 21.79
N LYS A 30 -1.81 -13.06 22.65
CA LYS A 30 -2.15 -14.45 22.97
C LYS A 30 -3.65 -14.61 23.06
N GLY A 31 -4.12 -15.84 22.80
CA GLY A 31 -5.49 -16.24 23.11
C GLY A 31 -6.53 -15.88 22.08
N TYR A 32 -6.14 -15.42 20.88
CA TYR A 32 -7.08 -15.22 19.78
C TYR A 32 -6.50 -15.70 18.44
N CYS A 33 -7.40 -16.03 17.51
CA CYS A 33 -7.10 -16.25 16.12
C CYS A 33 -7.87 -15.22 15.30
N TYR A 34 -7.17 -14.59 14.33
CA TYR A 34 -7.79 -13.67 13.40
C TYR A 34 -8.16 -14.43 12.12
N PHE A 35 -9.43 -14.39 11.76
CA PHE A 35 -9.94 -14.96 10.51
C PHE A 35 -10.47 -13.85 9.63
N GLN A 36 -10.13 -13.91 8.35
CA GLN A 36 -10.62 -13.00 7.33
C GLN A 36 -11.23 -13.81 6.20
N GLU A 37 -12.38 -13.35 5.69
CA GLU A 37 -12.98 -13.95 4.51
C GLU A 37 -12.03 -13.86 3.32
N PHE A 38 -11.86 -14.98 2.61
CA PHE A 38 -11.12 -14.98 1.36
C PHE A 38 -11.99 -14.42 0.24
N ILE A 39 -11.51 -13.37 -0.42
CA ILE A 39 -12.19 -12.74 -1.56
C ILE A 39 -11.62 -13.32 -2.84
N PRO A 40 -12.41 -14.06 -3.64
CA PRO A 40 -11.98 -14.56 -4.94
C PRO A 40 -11.57 -13.39 -5.85
N ASN A 41 -10.35 -13.44 -6.38
CA ASN A 41 -9.75 -12.38 -7.17
C ASN A 41 -8.99 -12.95 -8.38
N ASP A 42 -8.48 -12.09 -9.24
CA ASP A 42 -7.78 -12.48 -10.46
C ASP A 42 -6.25 -12.61 -10.29
N GLY A 43 -5.80 -12.86 -9.07
CA GLY A 43 -4.40 -13.14 -8.78
C GLY A 43 -3.53 -11.89 -8.67
N TYR A 44 -4.12 -10.74 -8.33
CA TYR A 44 -3.41 -9.51 -8.01
C TYR A 44 -4.08 -8.75 -6.86
N ASP A 45 -3.34 -7.87 -6.24
CA ASP A 45 -3.85 -6.81 -5.38
C ASP A 45 -3.45 -5.43 -5.91
N LEU A 46 -4.12 -4.38 -5.42
CA LEU A 46 -3.79 -3.00 -5.73
C LEU A 46 -3.25 -2.31 -4.49
N LYS A 47 -2.03 -1.79 -4.58
CA LYS A 47 -1.51 -0.83 -3.61
C LYS A 47 -1.92 0.56 -4.06
N VAL A 48 -2.85 1.17 -3.36
CA VAL A 48 -3.39 2.49 -3.65
C VAL A 48 -2.91 3.47 -2.58
N VAL A 49 -2.44 4.65 -2.98
CA VAL A 49 -2.01 5.70 -2.05
C VAL A 49 -2.75 6.97 -2.35
N VAL A 50 -3.45 7.49 -1.35
CA VAL A 50 -4.11 8.81 -1.41
C VAL A 50 -3.22 9.82 -0.69
N ILE A 51 -2.98 10.97 -1.33
CA ILE A 51 -2.18 12.07 -0.82
C ILE A 51 -2.92 13.37 -1.16
N GLY A 52 -3.61 13.94 -0.18
CA GLY A 52 -4.48 15.08 -0.40
C GLY A 52 -5.56 14.79 -1.44
N ASP A 53 -5.52 15.49 -2.56
CA ASP A 53 -6.45 15.35 -3.71
C ASP A 53 -5.93 14.43 -4.83
N LYS A 54 -4.81 13.76 -4.62
CA LYS A 54 -4.16 12.88 -5.59
C LYS A 54 -4.20 11.44 -5.13
N MET A 55 -4.34 10.54 -6.08
CA MET A 55 -4.21 9.10 -5.86
C MET A 55 -3.22 8.50 -6.86
N THR A 56 -2.34 7.68 -6.35
CA THR A 56 -1.43 6.83 -7.13
C THR A 56 -1.70 5.37 -6.82
N PHE A 57 -1.27 4.46 -7.69
CA PHE A 57 -1.43 3.02 -7.45
C PHE A 57 -0.37 2.21 -8.14
N CYS A 58 -0.22 0.97 -7.72
CA CYS A 58 0.37 -0.11 -8.50
C CYS A 58 -0.40 -1.41 -8.26
N ALA A 59 -0.43 -2.28 -9.26
CA ALA A 59 -0.90 -3.64 -9.13
C ALA A 59 0.29 -4.56 -8.81
N ARG A 60 0.04 -5.59 -7.97
CA ARG A 60 1.05 -6.58 -7.58
C ARG A 60 0.50 -7.98 -7.80
N ASN A 61 1.20 -8.82 -8.54
CA ASN A 61 0.79 -10.20 -8.74
C ASN A 61 0.99 -11.03 -7.45
N VAL A 62 0.08 -11.98 -7.22
CA VAL A 62 0.25 -12.98 -6.17
C VAL A 62 1.50 -13.80 -6.42
N ARG A 63 2.13 -14.24 -5.35
CA ARG A 63 3.32 -15.09 -5.42
C ARG A 63 2.98 -16.46 -5.99
N LYS A 64 3.94 -17.07 -6.63
CA LYS A 64 3.80 -18.46 -7.11
C LYS A 64 3.47 -19.39 -5.92
N ASN A 65 2.36 -20.12 -6.03
CA ASN A 65 1.85 -21.02 -5.00
C ASN A 65 1.47 -20.33 -3.66
N ASP A 66 1.10 -19.07 -3.70
CA ASP A 66 0.61 -18.31 -2.55
C ASP A 66 -0.56 -17.41 -3.00
N PHE A 67 -1.45 -17.05 -2.12
CA PHE A 67 -2.54 -16.10 -2.39
C PHE A 67 -2.13 -14.65 -2.09
N ARG A 68 -0.97 -14.44 -1.45
CA ARG A 68 -0.48 -13.12 -1.05
C ARG A 68 0.30 -12.45 -2.17
N ALA A 69 -0.02 -11.21 -2.48
CA ALA A 69 0.70 -10.38 -3.43
C ALA A 69 1.81 -9.56 -2.74
N SER A 70 1.59 -9.12 -1.50
CA SER A 70 2.53 -8.27 -0.75
C SER A 70 3.91 -8.92 -0.58
N GLY A 71 4.99 -8.12 -0.80
CA GLY A 71 6.38 -8.58 -0.71
C GLY A 71 6.82 -9.51 -1.86
N GLY A 72 6.04 -9.62 -2.93
CA GLY A 72 6.38 -10.38 -4.14
C GLY A 72 7.34 -9.67 -5.08
N GLY A 73 7.36 -8.36 -5.07
CA GLY A 73 8.36 -7.53 -5.75
C GLY A 73 7.96 -7.02 -7.13
N ASP A 74 6.98 -7.59 -7.79
CA ASP A 74 6.62 -7.18 -9.16
C ASP A 74 5.42 -6.22 -9.13
N CYS A 75 5.70 -4.91 -9.12
CA CYS A 75 4.70 -3.86 -9.33
C CYS A 75 4.56 -3.56 -10.82
N TYR A 76 3.32 -3.37 -11.27
CA TYR A 76 3.02 -2.89 -12.62
C TYR A 76 1.85 -1.90 -12.60
N TYR A 77 1.72 -1.14 -13.69
CA TYR A 77 0.82 0.02 -13.74
C TYR A 77 -0.16 -0.13 -14.91
N ASP A 78 -1.20 -0.91 -14.69
CA ASP A 78 -2.31 -1.05 -15.63
C ASP A 78 -3.52 -0.28 -15.12
N ARG A 79 -3.80 0.87 -15.72
CA ARG A 79 -4.89 1.78 -15.32
C ARG A 79 -6.27 1.12 -15.39
N SER A 80 -6.45 0.10 -16.23
CA SER A 80 -7.72 -0.62 -16.37
C SER A 80 -8.10 -1.41 -15.13
N LEU A 81 -7.14 -1.71 -14.25
CA LEU A 81 -7.35 -2.43 -12.99
C LEU A 81 -7.87 -1.52 -11.87
N LEU A 82 -7.68 -0.20 -11.99
CA LEU A 82 -8.13 0.78 -11.01
C LEU A 82 -9.57 1.19 -11.34
N THR A 83 -10.53 0.52 -10.72
CA THR A 83 -11.96 0.77 -10.95
C THR A 83 -12.44 2.03 -10.23
N ASP A 84 -13.52 2.66 -10.73
CA ASP A 84 -14.15 3.83 -10.12
C ASP A 84 -14.50 3.59 -8.64
N ASN A 85 -14.99 2.39 -8.33
CA ASN A 85 -15.29 2.01 -6.94
C ASN A 85 -14.07 2.05 -6.02
N VAL A 86 -12.89 1.66 -6.50
CA VAL A 86 -11.63 1.77 -5.73
C VAL A 86 -11.28 3.22 -5.51
N ILE A 87 -11.36 4.06 -6.56
CA ILE A 87 -11.07 5.51 -6.48
C ILE A 87 -11.99 6.16 -5.43
N ASP A 88 -13.30 6.01 -5.60
CA ASP A 88 -14.31 6.59 -4.71
C ASP A 88 -14.14 6.14 -3.25
N SER A 89 -13.92 4.86 -3.04
CA SER A 89 -13.79 4.32 -1.69
C SER A 89 -12.51 4.78 -1.00
N ALA A 90 -11.40 4.88 -1.72
CA ALA A 90 -10.13 5.32 -1.16
C ALA A 90 -10.18 6.79 -0.73
N PHE A 91 -10.65 7.69 -1.59
CA PHE A 91 -10.83 9.11 -1.22
C PHE A 91 -11.83 9.29 -0.08
N ARG A 92 -12.96 8.58 -0.13
CA ARG A 92 -13.97 8.63 0.92
C ARG A 92 -13.43 8.18 2.28
N VAL A 93 -12.66 7.09 2.32
CA VAL A 93 -12.09 6.56 3.56
C VAL A 93 -10.98 7.48 4.08
N ALA A 94 -10.06 7.95 3.21
CA ALA A 94 -9.03 8.90 3.58
C ALA A 94 -9.63 10.16 4.22
N LYS A 95 -10.68 10.73 3.58
CA LYS A 95 -11.42 11.90 4.10
C LYS A 95 -12.09 11.60 5.45
N LYS A 96 -12.76 10.45 5.58
CA LYS A 96 -13.44 10.06 6.82
C LYS A 96 -12.48 9.88 7.99
N LEU A 97 -11.27 9.39 7.72
CA LEU A 97 -10.20 9.22 8.71
C LEU A 97 -9.41 10.51 8.95
N ASN A 98 -9.68 11.57 8.21
CA ASN A 98 -8.92 12.83 8.23
C ASN A 98 -7.42 12.63 8.02
N MET A 99 -7.06 11.74 7.08
CA MET A 99 -5.68 11.40 6.75
C MET A 99 -5.20 12.19 5.53
N GLU A 100 -4.10 12.91 5.69
CA GLU A 100 -3.43 13.62 4.59
C GLU A 100 -2.77 12.67 3.58
N CYS A 101 -2.25 11.57 4.11
CA CYS A 101 -1.59 10.54 3.32
C CYS A 101 -1.86 9.17 3.92
N ILE A 102 -2.37 8.26 3.10
CA ILE A 102 -2.69 6.89 3.53
C ILE A 102 -2.57 5.92 2.36
N GLY A 103 -1.97 4.76 2.62
CA GLY A 103 -1.92 3.64 1.71
C GLY A 103 -2.98 2.59 2.04
N PHE A 104 -3.56 2.02 0.99
CA PHE A 104 -4.54 0.94 1.07
C PHE A 104 -4.05 -0.24 0.24
N ASP A 105 -4.26 -1.45 0.73
CA ASP A 105 -4.18 -2.64 -0.08
C ASP A 105 -5.62 -3.09 -0.40
N TYR A 106 -5.93 -3.20 -1.70
CA TYR A 106 -7.23 -3.60 -2.22
C TYR A 106 -7.15 -4.96 -2.89
N VAL A 107 -8.18 -5.75 -2.70
CA VAL A 107 -8.49 -6.90 -3.55
C VAL A 107 -9.76 -6.59 -4.31
N VAL A 108 -9.78 -6.83 -5.62
CA VAL A 108 -10.97 -6.68 -6.45
C VAL A 108 -11.69 -8.01 -6.51
N ASP A 109 -12.93 -8.04 -6.03
CA ASP A 109 -13.77 -9.22 -6.06
C ASP A 109 -14.12 -9.57 -7.51
N ARG A 110 -13.71 -10.76 -7.95
CA ARG A 110 -13.91 -11.24 -9.32
C ARG A 110 -15.38 -11.29 -9.75
N ALA A 111 -16.29 -11.59 -8.81
CA ALA A 111 -17.69 -11.76 -9.13
C ALA A 111 -18.42 -10.43 -9.31
N THR A 112 -18.00 -9.39 -8.57
CA THR A 112 -18.70 -8.10 -8.52
C THR A 112 -17.90 -6.94 -9.11
N GLY A 113 -16.60 -7.10 -9.34
CA GLY A 113 -15.68 -6.01 -9.69
C GLY A 113 -15.47 -4.97 -8.57
N THR A 114 -15.96 -5.26 -7.37
CA THR A 114 -15.90 -4.31 -6.24
C THR A 114 -14.57 -4.42 -5.51
N GLY A 115 -13.90 -3.29 -5.33
CA GLY A 115 -12.69 -3.21 -4.52
C GLY A 115 -12.99 -3.32 -3.02
N LYS A 116 -12.26 -4.18 -2.34
CA LYS A 116 -12.34 -4.38 -0.89
C LYS A 116 -10.99 -4.01 -0.26
N ILE A 117 -11.00 -3.13 0.72
CA ILE A 117 -9.81 -2.79 1.51
C ILE A 117 -9.49 -3.98 2.41
N ILE A 118 -8.28 -4.51 2.31
CA ILE A 118 -7.78 -5.59 3.16
C ILE A 118 -6.75 -5.11 4.17
N GLU A 119 -6.06 -4.01 3.87
CA GLU A 119 -5.08 -3.40 4.76
C GLU A 119 -5.05 -1.88 4.56
N MET A 120 -4.75 -1.14 5.62
CA MET A 120 -4.49 0.29 5.60
C MET A 120 -3.19 0.58 6.33
N CYS A 121 -2.33 1.42 5.77
CA CYS A 121 -1.09 1.82 6.43
C CYS A 121 -0.67 3.24 6.03
N TYR A 122 0.11 3.88 6.90
CA TYR A 122 0.76 5.16 6.61
C TYR A 122 2.24 5.00 6.18
N GLY A 123 2.79 3.77 6.33
CA GLY A 123 4.15 3.44 5.90
C GLY A 123 4.13 2.57 4.65
N PHE A 124 4.62 3.08 3.53
CA PHE A 124 4.69 2.39 2.25
C PHE A 124 5.90 2.85 1.44
N ASP A 125 6.28 2.08 0.43
CA ASP A 125 7.34 2.47 -0.49
C ASP A 125 6.84 3.59 -1.42
N TYR A 126 7.33 4.81 -1.20
CA TYR A 126 6.93 5.98 -1.98
C TYR A 126 7.57 5.98 -3.39
N GLN A 127 8.67 5.28 -3.61
CA GLN A 127 9.33 5.23 -4.91
C GLN A 127 8.44 4.56 -5.96
N VAL A 128 7.75 3.49 -5.58
CA VAL A 128 6.78 2.81 -6.45
C VAL A 128 5.69 3.77 -6.91
N GLN A 129 5.21 4.66 -6.04
CA GLN A 129 4.19 5.66 -6.36
C GLN A 129 4.73 6.74 -7.29
N PHE A 130 5.99 7.13 -7.12
CA PHE A 130 6.66 8.08 -7.97
C PHE A 130 6.88 7.53 -9.40
N ASP A 131 7.18 6.23 -9.51
CA ASP A 131 7.51 5.56 -10.78
C ASP A 131 6.29 5.38 -11.69
N LEU A 132 5.06 5.43 -11.17
CA LEU A 132 3.83 5.44 -11.98
C LEU A 132 3.85 6.59 -13.01
N GLY A 133 4.39 7.75 -12.65
CA GLY A 133 4.47 8.90 -13.55
C GLY A 133 3.13 9.58 -13.86
N ALA A 134 2.07 9.22 -13.13
CA ALA A 134 0.72 9.76 -13.27
C ALA A 134 -0.03 9.68 -11.93
N TYR A 135 -1.15 10.36 -11.83
CA TYR A 135 -2.09 10.23 -10.71
C TYR A 135 -3.54 10.42 -11.20
N VAL A 136 -4.48 9.97 -10.41
CA VAL A 136 -5.90 10.23 -10.63
C VAL A 136 -6.43 11.08 -9.47
N ASP A 137 -7.34 12.00 -9.77
CA ASP A 137 -8.03 12.81 -8.76
C ASP A 137 -9.40 12.21 -8.36
N LYS A 138 -10.07 12.85 -7.43
CA LYS A 138 -11.39 12.43 -6.92
C LYS A 138 -12.52 12.49 -7.97
N ASP A 139 -12.32 13.21 -9.06
CA ASP A 139 -13.27 13.34 -10.16
C ASP A 139 -12.94 12.35 -11.30
N HIS A 140 -12.07 11.36 -11.01
CA HIS A 140 -11.61 10.29 -11.91
C HIS A 140 -10.80 10.78 -13.11
N VAL A 141 -10.27 12.02 -13.04
CA VAL A 141 -9.43 12.58 -14.11
C VAL A 141 -7.98 12.15 -13.90
N TRP A 142 -7.40 11.60 -14.95
CA TRP A 142 -6.00 11.24 -14.97
C TRP A 142 -5.12 12.43 -15.35
N HIS A 143 -4.06 12.62 -14.59
CA HIS A 143 -3.06 13.65 -14.78
C HIS A 143 -1.70 13.00 -14.98
N GLU A 144 -0.98 13.42 -16.02
CA GLU A 144 0.40 12.98 -16.23
C GLU A 144 1.33 13.81 -15.33
N GLY A 145 2.30 13.14 -14.73
CA GLY A 145 3.28 13.76 -13.85
C GLY A 145 3.60 12.89 -12.64
N LYS A 146 4.85 12.95 -12.21
CA LYS A 146 5.33 12.20 -11.06
C LYS A 146 4.83 12.82 -9.76
N VAL A 147 4.38 11.98 -8.83
CA VAL A 147 3.93 12.40 -7.50
C VAL A 147 5.00 12.04 -6.48
N SER A 148 5.68 13.04 -5.96
CA SER A 148 6.59 12.90 -4.82
C SER A 148 5.77 12.95 -3.53
N VAL A 149 5.59 11.81 -2.89
CA VAL A 149 4.80 11.71 -1.65
C VAL A 149 5.30 12.67 -0.57
N PRO A 150 6.61 12.77 -0.26
CA PRO A 150 7.11 13.71 0.73
C PRO A 150 6.78 15.16 0.40
N ASP A 151 6.93 15.58 -0.87
CA ASP A 151 6.66 16.95 -1.29
C ASP A 151 5.18 17.30 -1.19
N GLU A 152 4.29 16.37 -1.56
CA GLU A 152 2.85 16.57 -1.47
C GLU A 152 2.38 16.66 -0.02
N ILE A 153 2.95 15.90 0.90
CA ILE A 153 2.67 16.02 2.33
C ILE A 153 3.08 17.40 2.84
N ILE A 154 4.26 17.89 2.49
CA ILE A 154 4.74 19.22 2.89
C ILE A 154 3.82 20.31 2.32
N LYS A 155 3.45 20.24 1.04
CA LYS A 155 2.50 21.18 0.42
C LYS A 155 1.14 21.21 1.13
N SER A 156 0.63 20.04 1.52
CA SER A 156 -0.63 19.93 2.24
C SER A 156 -0.55 20.62 3.61
N ILE A 157 0.54 20.41 4.34
CA ILE A 157 0.77 21.05 5.66
C ILE A 157 0.87 22.58 5.51
N VAL A 158 1.67 23.07 4.55
CA VAL A 158 1.82 24.51 4.29
C VAL A 158 0.48 25.16 3.99
N LYS A 159 -0.31 24.55 3.08
CA LYS A 159 -1.65 25.04 2.74
C LYS A 159 -2.60 25.11 3.93
N LYS A 160 -2.51 24.16 4.87
CA LYS A 160 -3.32 24.20 6.10
C LYS A 160 -2.94 25.39 6.97
N VAL A 161 -1.64 25.58 7.21
CA VAL A 161 -1.14 26.70 8.04
C VAL A 161 -1.54 28.06 7.44
N GLU A 162 -1.45 28.21 6.11
CA GLU A 162 -1.85 29.43 5.42
C GLU A 162 -3.36 29.73 5.53
N ASN A 163 -4.20 28.69 5.57
CA ASN A 163 -5.66 28.84 5.70
C ASN A 163 -6.13 29.10 7.15
N GLU A 164 -5.29 28.83 8.15
CA GLU A 164 -5.56 29.07 9.57
C GLU A 164 -5.02 30.43 10.06
N SER A 165 -4.25 31.12 9.22
CA SER A 165 -3.66 32.44 9.50
C SER A 165 -4.52 33.58 9.01
#